data_ab43b6167604539bd0f2c7a204a4586d
#
_entry.id   ab43b6167604539bd0f2c7a204a4586d
#
_cell.length_a   1.000
_cell.length_b   1.000
_cell.length_c   1.000
_cell.angle_alpha   90.00
_cell.angle_beta   90.00
_cell.angle_gamma   90.00
#
_symmetry.space_group_name_H-M   'P 1'
#
loop_
_entity.id
_entity.type
_entity.pdbx_description
1 polymer ?
#
loop_
_entity_poly.entity_id
_entity_poly.type
_entity_poly.pdbx_seq_one_letter_code
_entity_poly.pdbx_strand_id
1 'polypeptide(L)'
;MTRKTHKNDKKTATVSEPINRLAVMLQYKRPANSPIIGWFISEYIESVCHDLGGFYDEAQNYIVKIGDNSRVLFSSHTDTVHNSEGTQRLLISGDRITSVKESCLGADDTTGVWLMLEMIQ
;
A
#
# COMPACT_ATOMS: atom_id res chain seq x y z
N MET A 1 -22.34 37.09 31.66
CA MET A 1 -22.86 35.94 30.84
C MET A 1 -21.72 35.41 29.98
N THR A 2 -21.07 34.34 30.43
CA THR A 2 -20.00 33.69 29.70
C THR A 2 -20.59 32.58 28.80
N ARG A 3 -20.50 32.78 27.48
CA ARG A 3 -20.86 31.78 26.50
C ARG A 3 -19.87 30.59 26.60
N LYS A 4 -20.31 29.44 27.08
CA LYS A 4 -19.60 28.19 26.94
C LYS A 4 -19.60 27.77 25.48
N THR A 5 -18.47 27.89 24.81
CA THR A 5 -18.24 27.27 23.50
C THR A 5 -18.09 25.78 23.72
N HIS A 6 -19.04 24.99 23.25
CA HIS A 6 -18.88 23.55 23.11
C HIS A 6 -17.86 23.31 22.02
N LYS A 7 -16.65 22.92 22.40
CA LYS A 7 -15.71 22.26 21.50
C LYS A 7 -16.30 20.90 21.12
N ASN A 8 -16.79 20.80 19.92
CA ASN A 8 -17.07 19.53 19.27
C ASN A 8 -15.74 18.86 18.98
N ASP A 9 -15.25 18.08 19.93
CA ASP A 9 -14.13 17.16 19.69
C ASP A 9 -14.65 16.04 18.77
N LYS A 10 -14.54 16.25 17.45
CA LYS A 10 -14.62 15.16 16.50
C LYS A 10 -13.45 14.24 16.84
N LYS A 11 -13.71 13.16 17.56
CA LYS A 11 -12.81 12.02 17.66
C LYS A 11 -12.56 11.54 16.23
N THR A 12 -11.44 11.95 15.65
CA THR A 12 -10.89 11.29 14.48
C THR A 12 -10.58 9.85 14.89
N ALA A 13 -11.28 8.88 14.27
CA ALA A 13 -11.00 7.48 14.47
C ALA A 13 -9.53 7.25 14.08
N THR A 14 -8.68 6.88 15.04
CA THR A 14 -7.30 6.50 14.80
C THR A 14 -7.31 5.17 14.09
N VAL A 15 -6.96 5.17 12.80
CA VAL A 15 -6.72 3.97 12.01
C VAL A 15 -5.45 3.32 12.56
N SER A 16 -5.43 1.99 12.74
CA SER A 16 -4.24 1.27 13.20
C SER A 16 -3.06 1.50 12.25
N GLU A 17 -1.82 1.51 12.75
CA GLU A 17 -0.62 1.74 11.97
C GLU A 17 -0.49 0.85 10.71
N PRO A 18 -0.72 -0.47 10.78
CA PRO A 18 -0.70 -1.32 9.59
C PRO A 18 -1.69 -0.89 8.51
N ILE A 19 -2.91 -0.51 8.89
CA ILE A 19 -3.93 -0.03 7.96
C ILE A 19 -3.54 1.34 7.38
N ASN A 20 -2.85 2.18 8.12
CA ASN A 20 -2.30 3.44 7.61
C ASN A 20 -1.32 3.20 6.46
N ARG A 21 -0.44 2.21 6.56
CA ARG A 21 0.47 1.84 5.48
C ARG A 21 -0.30 1.41 4.23
N LEU A 22 -1.29 0.54 4.37
CA LEU A 22 -2.15 0.15 3.26
C LEU A 22 -2.83 1.36 2.61
N ALA A 23 -3.41 2.25 3.41
CA ALA A 23 -4.07 3.45 2.91
C ALA A 23 -3.10 4.36 2.14
N VAL A 24 -1.88 4.54 2.62
CA VAL A 24 -0.85 5.31 1.92
C VAL A 24 -0.50 4.66 0.58
N MET A 25 -0.31 3.35 0.55
CA MET A 25 0.01 2.62 -0.69
C MET A 25 -1.13 2.69 -1.71
N LEU A 26 -2.39 2.63 -1.27
CA LEU A 26 -3.57 2.74 -2.13
C LEU A 26 -3.75 4.13 -2.76
N GLN A 27 -3.07 5.15 -2.27
CA GLN A 27 -3.12 6.48 -2.87
C GLN A 27 -2.46 6.56 -4.26
N TYR A 28 -1.67 5.56 -4.64
CA TYR A 28 -0.89 5.59 -5.88
C TYR A 28 -1.52 4.70 -6.95
N LYS A 29 -1.81 5.33 -8.09
CA LYS A 29 -2.29 4.67 -9.31
C LYS A 29 -1.08 4.19 -10.10
N ARG A 30 -1.01 2.89 -10.37
CA ARG A 30 0.18 2.25 -10.93
C ARG A 30 -0.15 1.39 -12.15
N PRO A 31 -0.52 1.99 -13.29
CA PRO A 31 -0.75 1.21 -14.50
C PRO A 31 0.47 0.35 -14.87
N ALA A 32 0.22 -0.81 -15.48
CA ALA A 32 1.29 -1.68 -15.96
C ALA A 32 2.31 -0.92 -16.82
N ASN A 33 3.58 -1.20 -16.62
CA ASN A 33 4.71 -0.55 -17.29
C ASN A 33 4.86 0.96 -17.03
N SER A 34 4.17 1.51 -16.06
CA SER A 34 4.32 2.92 -15.69
C SER A 34 5.57 3.15 -14.83
N PRO A 35 6.26 4.30 -14.96
CA PRO A 35 7.46 4.61 -14.16
C PRO A 35 7.22 4.66 -12.66
N ILE A 36 6.01 4.98 -12.24
CA ILE A 36 5.65 5.04 -10.81
C ILE A 36 5.81 3.69 -10.10
N ILE A 37 5.74 2.57 -10.83
CA ILE A 37 5.92 1.23 -10.25
C ILE A 37 7.32 1.09 -9.65
N GLY A 38 8.36 1.49 -10.36
CA GLY A 38 9.74 1.44 -9.86
C GLY A 38 9.93 2.28 -8.61
N TRP A 39 9.39 3.49 -8.61
CA TRP A 39 9.39 4.34 -7.43
C TRP A 39 8.63 3.70 -6.25
N PHE A 40 7.46 3.14 -6.50
CA PHE A 40 6.65 2.48 -5.48
C PHE A 40 7.37 1.29 -4.85
N ILE A 41 8.01 0.46 -5.66
CA ILE A 41 8.80 -0.67 -5.17
C ILE A 41 9.95 -0.16 -4.29
N SER A 42 10.67 0.84 -4.76
CA SER A 42 11.78 1.43 -4.00
C SER A 42 11.32 1.99 -2.65
N GLU A 43 10.24 2.74 -2.65
CA GLU A 43 9.75 3.43 -1.45
C GLU A 43 9.13 2.49 -0.41
N TYR A 44 8.32 1.52 -0.85
CA TYR A 44 7.52 0.71 0.05
C TYR A 44 8.02 -0.72 0.23
N ILE A 45 8.71 -1.28 -0.73
CA ILE A 45 9.14 -2.66 -0.70
C ILE A 45 10.63 -2.76 -0.38
N GLU A 46 11.49 -2.12 -1.15
CA GLU A 46 12.93 -2.13 -0.88
C GLU A 46 13.28 -1.55 0.49
N SER A 47 12.61 -0.50 0.91
CA SER A 47 12.81 0.12 2.22
C SER A 47 12.59 -0.85 3.39
N VAL A 48 11.70 -1.82 3.23
CA VAL A 48 11.43 -2.88 4.20
C VAL A 48 12.35 -4.08 4.01
N CYS A 49 12.63 -4.45 2.77
CA CYS A 49 13.26 -5.72 2.41
C CYS A 49 14.76 -5.63 2.15
N HIS A 50 15.34 -4.42 2.14
CA HIS A 50 16.75 -4.21 1.86
C HIS A 50 17.67 -5.08 2.74
N ASP A 51 17.43 -5.08 4.04
CA ASP A 51 18.25 -5.83 5.00
C ASP A 51 18.02 -7.35 4.93
N LEU A 52 17.02 -7.79 4.18
CA LEU A 52 16.71 -9.21 3.95
C LEU A 52 17.34 -9.75 2.66
N GLY A 53 18.16 -8.95 1.97
CA GLY A 53 18.82 -9.34 0.74
C GLY A 53 17.89 -9.41 -0.48
N GLY A 54 16.86 -8.57 -0.53
CA GLY A 54 15.97 -8.48 -1.68
C GLY A 54 16.71 -8.09 -2.96
N PHE A 55 16.27 -8.63 -4.08
CA PHE A 55 16.87 -8.39 -5.39
C PHE A 55 15.84 -8.47 -6.52
N TYR A 56 16.18 -7.89 -7.68
CA TYR A 56 15.42 -8.03 -8.91
C TYR A 56 15.93 -9.19 -9.74
N ASP A 57 15.04 -9.99 -10.28
CA ASP A 57 15.37 -10.96 -11.31
C ASP A 57 15.39 -10.34 -12.71
N GLU A 58 15.68 -11.14 -13.74
CA GLU A 58 15.75 -10.66 -15.13
C GLU A 58 14.41 -10.16 -15.67
N ALA A 59 13.29 -10.65 -15.12
CA ALA A 59 11.94 -10.22 -15.47
C ALA A 59 11.45 -9.01 -14.65
N GLN A 60 12.34 -8.42 -13.83
CA GLN A 60 12.04 -7.28 -12.94
C GLN A 60 11.07 -7.62 -11.80
N ASN A 61 10.97 -8.89 -11.42
CA ASN A 61 10.34 -9.26 -10.17
C ASN A 61 11.27 -8.92 -9.01
N TYR A 62 10.71 -8.33 -7.96
CA TYR A 62 11.45 -8.12 -6.72
C TYR A 62 11.26 -9.34 -5.81
N ILE A 63 12.35 -9.97 -5.43
CA ILE A 63 12.34 -11.26 -4.73
C ILE A 63 13.06 -11.13 -3.40
N VAL A 64 12.44 -11.64 -2.35
CA VAL A 64 13.04 -11.80 -1.02
C VAL A 64 12.96 -13.28 -0.63
N LYS A 65 14.10 -13.87 -0.37
CA LYS A 65 14.19 -15.26 0.09
C LYS A 65 14.44 -15.25 1.60
N ILE A 66 13.55 -15.88 2.35
CA ILE A 66 13.66 -15.97 3.81
C ILE A 66 13.94 -17.40 4.21
N GLY A 67 15.07 -17.59 4.91
CA GLY A 67 15.54 -18.91 5.34
C GLY A 67 16.19 -19.74 4.24
N ASP A 68 16.74 -20.89 4.63
CA ASP A 68 17.55 -21.73 3.75
C ASP A 68 16.74 -22.81 3.03
N ASN A 69 15.53 -23.08 3.48
CA ASN A 69 14.71 -24.19 2.98
C ASN A 69 13.28 -23.71 2.70
N SER A 70 13.16 -22.79 1.76
CA SER A 70 11.87 -22.20 1.38
C SER A 70 10.97 -23.24 0.69
N ARG A 71 9.79 -23.46 1.24
CA ARG A 71 8.78 -24.39 0.72
C ARG A 71 7.54 -23.71 0.19
N VAL A 72 7.37 -22.44 0.49
CA VAL A 72 6.18 -21.66 0.13
C VAL A 72 6.63 -20.42 -0.62
N LEU A 73 5.95 -20.12 -1.71
CA LEU A 73 6.10 -18.88 -2.46
C LEU A 73 4.83 -18.05 -2.26
N PHE A 74 5.01 -16.83 -1.76
CA PHE A 74 3.98 -15.80 -1.81
C PHE A 74 4.28 -14.87 -2.98
N SER A 75 3.28 -14.54 -3.76
CA SER A 75 3.45 -13.61 -4.88
C SER A 75 2.30 -12.60 -4.92
N SER A 76 2.63 -11.40 -5.38
CA SER A 76 1.71 -10.30 -5.56
C SER A 76 2.19 -9.45 -6.73
N HIS A 77 1.30 -8.82 -7.47
CA HIS A 77 1.69 -7.86 -8.48
C HIS A 77 1.63 -6.43 -7.96
N THR A 78 2.45 -5.57 -8.51
CA THR A 78 2.59 -4.17 -8.06
C THR A 78 1.81 -3.19 -8.91
N ASP A 79 1.41 -3.57 -10.11
CA ASP A 79 0.59 -2.73 -10.98
C ASP A 79 -0.89 -2.74 -10.56
N THR A 80 -1.59 -1.72 -10.99
CA THR A 80 -3.04 -1.58 -10.84
C THR A 80 -3.70 -1.35 -12.18
N VAL A 81 -5.02 -1.56 -12.26
CA VAL A 81 -5.78 -1.39 -13.52
C VAL A 81 -6.21 0.06 -13.79
N HIS A 82 -5.60 1.02 -13.13
CA HIS A 82 -5.85 2.44 -13.42
C HIS A 82 -5.41 2.80 -14.84
N ASN A 83 -6.10 3.76 -15.45
CA ASN A 83 -5.79 4.22 -16.81
C ASN A 83 -4.62 5.20 -16.88
N SER A 84 -4.29 5.84 -15.79
CA SER A 84 -3.18 6.80 -15.67
C SER A 84 -2.47 6.65 -14.35
N GLU A 85 -1.18 6.93 -14.32
CA GLU A 85 -0.42 6.99 -13.08
C GLU A 85 -0.68 8.29 -12.31
N GLY A 86 -0.34 8.30 -11.04
CA GLY A 86 -0.46 9.45 -10.18
C GLY A 86 -1.07 9.08 -8.84
N THR A 87 -1.70 10.06 -8.22
CA THR A 87 -2.34 9.88 -6.90
C THR A 87 -3.86 9.92 -7.01
N GLN A 88 -4.52 9.25 -6.09
CA GLN A 88 -5.96 9.30 -5.91
C GLN A 88 -6.33 9.63 -4.47
N ARG A 89 -7.51 10.19 -4.29
CA ARG A 89 -8.07 10.44 -2.97
C ARG A 89 -8.87 9.26 -2.48
N LEU A 90 -8.67 8.91 -1.23
CA LEU A 90 -9.38 7.81 -0.56
C LEU A 90 -10.46 8.34 0.37
N LEU A 91 -11.53 7.60 0.48
CA LEU A 91 -12.52 7.74 1.53
C LEU A 91 -12.41 6.55 2.48
N ILE A 92 -12.10 6.82 3.73
CA ILE A 92 -12.05 5.81 4.79
C ILE A 92 -13.26 6.03 5.69
N SER A 93 -14.15 5.06 5.73
CA SER A 93 -15.38 5.12 6.50
C SER A 93 -15.62 3.78 7.20
N GLY A 94 -15.50 3.76 8.53
CA GLY A 94 -15.60 2.54 9.32
C GLY A 94 -14.54 1.51 8.92
N ASP A 95 -14.98 0.38 8.43
CA ASP A 95 -14.14 -0.73 7.97
C ASP A 95 -13.90 -0.74 6.45
N ARG A 96 -14.24 0.35 5.75
CA ARG A 96 -14.17 0.46 4.30
C ARG A 96 -13.19 1.53 3.85
N ILE A 97 -12.42 1.20 2.81
CA ILE A 97 -11.61 2.14 2.04
C ILE A 97 -12.13 2.13 0.60
N THR A 98 -12.43 3.30 0.07
CA THR A 98 -12.89 3.46 -1.32
C THR A 98 -12.13 4.61 -1.99
N SER A 99 -12.09 4.59 -3.31
CA SER A 99 -11.62 5.74 -4.09
C SER A 99 -12.75 6.75 -4.26
N VAL A 100 -12.42 8.04 -4.15
CA VAL A 100 -13.43 9.12 -4.26
C VAL A 100 -13.88 9.33 -5.71
N LYS A 101 -12.95 9.27 -6.67
CA LYS A 101 -13.23 9.62 -8.08
C LYS A 101 -12.92 8.51 -9.09
N GLU A 102 -12.05 7.57 -8.73
CA GLU A 102 -11.62 6.53 -9.65
C GLU A 102 -12.63 5.38 -9.68
N SER A 103 -12.69 4.68 -10.81
CA SER A 103 -13.53 3.50 -10.98
C SER A 103 -13.00 2.27 -10.26
N CYS A 104 -11.71 2.27 -9.92
CA CYS A 104 -11.08 1.21 -9.15
C CYS A 104 -10.24 1.79 -8.01
N LEU A 105 -10.11 1.03 -6.95
CA LEU A 105 -9.28 1.39 -5.78
C LEU A 105 -7.82 0.96 -5.98
N GLY A 106 -7.58 -0.13 -6.68
CA GLY A 106 -6.26 -0.75 -6.80
C GLY A 106 -5.92 -1.67 -5.63
N ALA A 107 -6.92 -2.14 -4.88
CA ALA A 107 -6.73 -3.12 -3.81
C ALA A 107 -6.21 -4.46 -4.34
N ASP A 108 -6.53 -4.78 -5.56
CA ASP A 108 -5.97 -5.85 -6.35
C ASP A 108 -4.72 -5.30 -7.10
N ASP A 109 -3.50 -5.55 -6.73
CA ASP A 109 -3.14 -6.42 -5.61
C ASP A 109 -2.33 -5.64 -4.54
N THR A 110 -2.59 -4.36 -4.34
CA THR A 110 -1.93 -3.55 -3.31
C THR A 110 -2.11 -4.17 -1.92
N THR A 111 -3.27 -4.76 -1.66
CA THR A 111 -3.55 -5.46 -0.41
C THR A 111 -2.64 -6.68 -0.25
N GLY A 112 -2.40 -7.44 -1.32
CA GLY A 112 -1.47 -8.57 -1.31
C GLY A 112 -0.04 -8.13 -1.02
N VAL A 113 0.43 -7.07 -1.65
CA VAL A 113 1.75 -6.46 -1.36
C VAL A 113 1.84 -6.07 0.12
N TRP A 114 0.84 -5.36 0.61
CA TRP A 114 0.79 -4.95 2.02
C TRP A 114 0.83 -6.15 2.98
N LEU A 115 0.03 -7.19 2.73
CA LEU A 115 0.02 -8.40 3.56
C LEU A 115 1.38 -9.08 3.59
N MET A 116 2.06 -9.19 2.46
CA MET A 116 3.41 -9.76 2.39
C MET A 116 4.41 -8.93 3.21
N LEU A 117 4.34 -7.61 3.16
CA LEU A 117 5.19 -6.73 3.96
C LEU A 117 4.91 -6.87 5.46
N GLU A 118 3.65 -7.01 5.85
CA GLU A 118 3.27 -7.24 7.25
C GLU A 118 3.78 -8.61 7.76
N MET A 119 3.78 -9.63 6.91
CA MET A 119 4.25 -10.97 7.28
C MET A 119 5.75 -11.04 7.57
N ILE A 120 6.55 -10.20 6.95
CA ILE A 120 8.02 -10.21 7.09
C ILE A 120 8.57 -9.20 8.10
N GLN A 121 7.71 -8.45 8.71
CA GLN A 121 8.09 -7.48 9.76
C GLN A 121 7.97 -8.05 11.19
#